data_7fc1df4541da7be902558603c07075bf
#
_entry.id   7fc1df4541da7be902558603c07075bf
#
_cell.length_a   1.000
_cell.length_b   1.000
_cell.length_c   1.000
_cell.angle_alpha   90.00
_cell.angle_beta   90.00
_cell.angle_gamma   90.00
#
_symmetry.space_group_name_H-M   'P 1'
#
loop_
_entity.id
_entity.type
_entity.pdbx_description
1 polymer ?
#
loop_
_entity_poly.entity_id
_entity_poly.type
_entity_poly.pdbx_seq_one_letter_code
_entity_poly.pdbx_strand_id
1 'polypeptide(L)'
;MKRHATLAVRLSFFAVAVTHTAQADTPALSQQLEDLQSFQVIAHRGASGHAPESSMAALELAHAWGADYLELDIQMTSDGELVAFHDDTLERTSNGEGHINDHTLAELKALDAGSWFNEAHPALANPAYEGAHILTLEEVLNRFDEDVRFYLETKSPELNPGVEEGLVRRLEAYDMIETGRVLIQSFDQASLLKIHDLNPDIPLIQLVWYSPAEESEGRLTEWTGVTPGPGEITDEDFQRVADYAVGLGTNYLYDGEPVISQAFVQQAQENGLAVHVYTVNEVDEMQRLIDWGMNGLFTDYPDRLIELTE
;
A
#
# COMPACT_ATOMS: atom_id res chain seq x y z
N MET A 1 -19.69 -47.05 62.82
CA MET A 1 -19.60 -45.60 62.47
C MET A 1 -18.34 -45.37 61.67
N LYS A 2 -18.42 -45.31 60.34
CA LYS A 2 -17.29 -45.03 59.44
C LYS A 2 -17.42 -43.60 58.96
N ARG A 3 -16.41 -42.76 59.28
CA ARG A 3 -16.33 -41.38 58.80
C ARG A 3 -15.66 -41.36 57.43
N HIS A 4 -16.32 -40.85 56.43
CA HIS A 4 -15.74 -40.57 55.12
C HIS A 4 -15.13 -39.18 55.15
N ALA A 5 -13.81 -39.11 54.91
CA ALA A 5 -13.12 -37.83 54.69
C ALA A 5 -13.15 -37.52 53.19
N THR A 6 -13.80 -36.41 52.84
CA THR A 6 -13.84 -35.89 51.47
C THR A 6 -12.60 -35.00 51.28
N LEU A 7 -11.72 -35.43 50.37
CA LEU A 7 -10.53 -34.67 49.97
C LEU A 7 -10.94 -33.66 48.87
N ALA A 8 -10.93 -32.38 49.19
CA ALA A 8 -11.17 -31.32 48.23
C ALA A 8 -9.84 -30.94 47.52
N VAL A 9 -9.74 -31.31 46.25
CA VAL A 9 -8.63 -30.87 45.39
C VAL A 9 -8.92 -29.42 44.92
N ARG A 10 -8.13 -28.46 45.35
CA ARG A 10 -8.15 -27.10 44.82
C ARG A 10 -7.25 -27.05 43.57
N LEU A 11 -7.87 -26.93 42.38
CA LEU A 11 -7.17 -26.56 41.17
C LEU A 11 -6.89 -25.05 41.22
N SER A 12 -5.62 -24.67 41.35
CA SER A 12 -5.17 -23.29 41.17
C SER A 12 -4.91 -23.05 39.68
N PHE A 13 -5.79 -22.29 39.03
CA PHE A 13 -5.53 -21.76 37.70
C PHE A 13 -4.50 -20.64 37.82
N PHE A 14 -3.27 -20.89 37.35
CA PHE A 14 -2.32 -19.81 37.08
C PHE A 14 -2.75 -19.14 35.78
N ALA A 15 -3.34 -17.97 35.84
CA ALA A 15 -3.47 -17.07 34.70
C ALA A 15 -2.07 -16.55 34.39
N VAL A 16 -1.48 -16.99 33.29
CA VAL A 16 -0.31 -16.35 32.70
C VAL A 16 -0.82 -15.05 32.08
N ALA A 17 -0.61 -13.93 32.77
CA ALA A 17 -0.78 -12.63 32.19
C ALA A 17 0.34 -12.47 31.14
N VAL A 18 -0.01 -12.57 29.85
CA VAL A 18 0.86 -12.10 28.77
C VAL A 18 0.84 -10.58 28.87
N THR A 19 1.86 -10.04 29.53
CA THR A 19 2.12 -8.60 29.49
C THR A 19 2.66 -8.32 28.07
N HIS A 20 1.81 -7.82 27.19
CA HIS A 20 2.27 -7.06 26.05
C HIS A 20 3.01 -5.85 26.65
N THR A 21 4.31 -5.85 26.58
CA THR A 21 5.09 -4.62 26.74
C THR A 21 4.76 -3.80 25.51
N ALA A 22 3.91 -2.78 25.67
CA ALA A 22 3.77 -1.76 24.64
C ALA A 22 5.20 -1.25 24.36
N GLN A 23 5.73 -1.57 23.18
CA GLN A 23 6.95 -0.98 22.67
C GLN A 23 6.64 0.51 22.54
N ALA A 24 7.47 1.37 23.10
CA ALA A 24 7.24 2.81 22.98
C ALA A 24 7.51 3.17 21.52
N ASP A 25 6.48 3.64 20.83
CA ASP A 25 6.58 4.17 19.48
C ASP A 25 7.76 5.15 19.41
N THR A 26 8.58 5.07 18.37
CA THR A 26 9.57 6.12 18.13
C THR A 26 8.86 7.45 17.92
N PRO A 27 9.47 8.61 18.27
CA PRO A 27 8.85 9.90 18.01
C PRO A 27 8.48 10.10 16.52
N ALA A 28 9.28 9.53 15.61
CA ALA A 28 9.02 9.58 14.17
C ALA A 28 7.80 8.74 13.76
N LEU A 29 7.64 7.53 14.30
CA LEU A 29 6.46 6.71 14.06
C LEU A 29 5.20 7.39 14.61
N SER A 30 5.24 7.94 15.84
CA SER A 30 4.11 8.66 16.42
C SER A 30 3.71 9.85 15.54
N GLN A 31 4.68 10.61 15.01
CA GLN A 31 4.41 11.72 14.11
C GLN A 31 3.81 11.25 12.79
N GLN A 32 4.34 10.16 12.21
CA GLN A 32 3.80 9.58 10.98
C GLN A 32 2.34 9.13 11.15
N LEU A 33 1.99 8.49 12.29
CA LEU A 33 0.63 8.08 12.59
C LEU A 33 -0.31 9.28 12.79
N GLU A 34 0.16 10.39 13.38
CA GLU A 34 -0.58 11.64 13.46
C GLU A 34 -0.79 12.26 12.07
N ASP A 35 0.24 12.29 11.23
CA ASP A 35 0.16 12.82 9.87
C ASP A 35 -0.86 12.06 9.02
N LEU A 36 -0.98 10.73 9.18
CA LEU A 36 -1.97 9.91 8.48
C LEU A 36 -3.43 10.26 8.82
N GLN A 37 -3.69 11.00 9.89
CA GLN A 37 -5.03 11.51 10.19
C GLN A 37 -5.37 12.77 9.38
N SER A 38 -4.38 13.44 8.79
CA SER A 38 -4.55 14.54 7.84
C SER A 38 -4.60 14.02 6.39
N PHE A 39 -5.02 14.88 5.47
CA PHE A 39 -5.08 14.51 4.06
C PHE A 39 -3.68 14.35 3.47
N GLN A 40 -3.46 13.28 2.69
CA GLN A 40 -2.21 12.93 2.05
C GLN A 40 -2.36 12.86 0.51
N VAL A 41 -1.44 13.46 -0.21
CA VAL A 41 -1.30 13.32 -1.66
C VAL A 41 -0.34 12.17 -1.95
N ILE A 42 -0.87 11.06 -2.51
CA ILE A 42 -0.10 9.86 -2.79
C ILE A 42 0.10 9.74 -4.30
N ALA A 43 1.34 9.93 -4.76
CA ALA A 43 1.68 9.87 -6.18
C ALA A 43 1.79 8.41 -6.63
N HIS A 44 0.74 7.92 -7.28
CA HIS A 44 0.58 6.53 -7.73
C HIS A 44 1.61 6.17 -8.81
N ARG A 45 2.62 5.37 -8.43
CA ARG A 45 3.80 5.04 -9.26
C ARG A 45 4.56 6.29 -9.71
N GLY A 46 4.56 7.33 -8.85
CA GLY A 46 5.02 8.68 -9.18
C GLY A 46 3.96 9.51 -9.91
N ALA A 47 4.37 10.52 -10.67
CA ALA A 47 3.50 11.32 -11.52
C ALA A 47 3.21 10.57 -12.85
N SER A 48 2.60 9.39 -12.75
CA SER A 48 2.44 8.42 -13.85
C SER A 48 1.53 8.90 -14.98
N GLY A 49 0.69 9.91 -14.74
CA GLY A 49 -0.07 10.60 -15.79
C GLY A 49 0.77 11.53 -16.67
N HIS A 50 2.03 11.83 -16.28
CA HIS A 50 2.92 12.78 -16.97
C HIS A 50 4.25 12.15 -17.45
N ALA A 51 4.66 11.02 -16.86
CA ALA A 51 5.88 10.28 -17.18
C ALA A 51 5.66 8.76 -17.04
N PRO A 52 6.53 7.90 -17.59
CA PRO A 52 6.36 6.45 -17.45
C PRO A 52 6.24 6.03 -15.99
N GLU A 53 5.20 5.26 -15.65
CA GLU A 53 4.96 4.77 -14.28
C GLU A 53 6.19 4.06 -13.70
N SER A 54 6.39 4.17 -12.39
CA SER A 54 7.51 3.56 -11.63
C SER A 54 8.91 3.90 -12.16
N SER A 55 9.02 4.93 -13.03
CA SER A 55 10.32 5.42 -13.52
C SER A 55 10.88 6.52 -12.62
N MET A 56 12.20 6.71 -12.65
CA MET A 56 12.83 7.82 -11.93
C MET A 56 12.26 9.17 -12.33
N ALA A 57 11.90 9.35 -13.60
CA ALA A 57 11.30 10.59 -14.10
C ALA A 57 9.93 10.88 -13.45
N ALA A 58 9.07 9.87 -13.30
CA ALA A 58 7.78 10.02 -12.65
C ALA A 58 7.92 10.32 -11.15
N LEU A 59 8.85 9.65 -10.47
CA LEU A 59 9.12 9.85 -9.05
C LEU A 59 9.71 11.23 -8.76
N GLU A 60 10.72 11.66 -9.53
CA GLU A 60 11.31 13.00 -9.41
C GLU A 60 10.30 14.11 -9.65
N LEU A 61 9.41 13.92 -10.62
CA LEU A 61 8.37 14.90 -10.95
C LEU A 61 7.35 15.01 -9.79
N ALA A 62 6.87 13.91 -9.25
CA ALA A 62 5.94 13.88 -8.12
C ALA A 62 6.57 14.52 -6.87
N HIS A 63 7.83 14.19 -6.57
CA HIS A 63 8.57 14.81 -5.47
C HIS A 63 8.74 16.33 -5.67
N ALA A 64 9.12 16.77 -6.87
CA ALA A 64 9.29 18.18 -7.19
C ALA A 64 8.01 19.00 -7.05
N TRP A 65 6.85 18.39 -7.23
CA TRP A 65 5.55 19.03 -7.00
C TRP A 65 5.11 19.00 -5.53
N GLY A 66 5.73 18.18 -4.70
CA GLY A 66 5.45 18.14 -3.26
C GLY A 66 4.41 17.08 -2.86
N ALA A 67 4.33 15.97 -3.58
CA ALA A 67 3.53 14.82 -3.12
C ALA A 67 4.02 14.35 -1.75
N ASP A 68 3.10 13.99 -0.84
CA ASP A 68 3.41 13.54 0.51
C ASP A 68 4.06 12.15 0.53
N TYR A 69 3.62 11.29 -0.40
CA TYR A 69 4.15 9.93 -0.58
C TYR A 69 4.43 9.64 -2.05
N LEU A 70 5.57 8.98 -2.31
CA LEU A 70 5.84 8.31 -3.58
C LEU A 70 5.43 6.85 -3.45
N GLU A 71 4.46 6.43 -4.24
CA GLU A 71 3.98 5.06 -4.21
C GLU A 71 4.68 4.19 -5.26
N LEU A 72 4.94 2.92 -4.91
CA LEU A 72 5.59 1.92 -5.75
C LEU A 72 5.10 0.51 -5.44
N ASP A 73 4.92 -0.27 -6.50
CA ASP A 73 4.67 -1.72 -6.46
C ASP A 73 5.99 -2.49 -6.40
N ILE A 74 6.21 -3.29 -5.38
CA ILE A 74 7.46 -4.01 -5.16
C ILE A 74 7.29 -5.49 -5.49
N GLN A 75 8.11 -5.95 -6.42
CA GLN A 75 8.24 -7.35 -6.81
C GLN A 75 9.68 -7.83 -6.66
N MET A 76 9.92 -9.13 -6.81
CA MET A 76 11.24 -9.73 -6.65
C MET A 76 11.66 -10.48 -7.91
N THR A 77 12.91 -10.25 -8.34
CA THR A 77 13.54 -10.96 -9.47
C THR A 77 13.87 -12.40 -9.10
N SER A 78 14.16 -13.24 -10.08
CA SER A 78 14.58 -14.65 -9.86
C SER A 78 15.87 -14.80 -9.05
N ASP A 79 16.73 -13.78 -9.02
CA ASP A 79 17.95 -13.71 -8.23
C ASP A 79 17.82 -12.94 -6.92
N GLY A 80 16.57 -12.55 -6.53
CA GLY A 80 16.23 -12.06 -5.20
C GLY A 80 16.40 -10.54 -4.99
N GLU A 81 16.47 -9.76 -6.07
CA GLU A 81 16.52 -8.31 -6.01
C GLU A 81 15.10 -7.71 -6.04
N LEU A 82 14.86 -6.64 -5.27
CA LEU A 82 13.58 -5.95 -5.25
C LEU A 82 13.52 -4.89 -6.34
N VAL A 83 12.45 -4.92 -7.13
CA VAL A 83 12.23 -4.01 -8.26
C VAL A 83 10.86 -3.34 -8.15
N ALA A 84 10.76 -2.11 -8.69
CA ALA A 84 9.51 -1.36 -8.78
C ALA A 84 8.84 -1.66 -10.12
N PHE A 85 7.75 -2.43 -10.10
CA PHE A 85 6.99 -2.79 -11.29
C PHE A 85 5.59 -3.31 -10.93
N HIS A 86 4.55 -2.82 -11.61
CA HIS A 86 3.16 -3.12 -11.23
C HIS A 86 2.67 -4.48 -11.66
N ASP A 87 2.73 -4.77 -12.96
CA ASP A 87 2.14 -5.99 -13.52
C ASP A 87 2.98 -7.21 -13.19
N ASP A 88 2.36 -8.37 -13.08
CA ASP A 88 3.09 -9.63 -12.93
C ASP A 88 3.94 -9.94 -14.15
N THR A 89 3.58 -9.36 -15.32
CA THR A 89 4.25 -9.59 -16.61
C THR A 89 4.76 -8.31 -17.27
N LEU A 90 5.76 -8.43 -18.13
CA LEU A 90 6.58 -7.33 -18.67
C LEU A 90 5.93 -6.54 -19.82
N GLU A 91 4.93 -7.11 -20.51
CA GLU A 91 4.51 -6.71 -21.84
C GLU A 91 3.87 -5.32 -21.94
N ARG A 92 3.19 -4.85 -20.86
CA ARG A 92 2.43 -3.58 -20.93
C ARG A 92 3.35 -2.35 -20.89
N THR A 93 4.35 -2.37 -20.04
CA THR A 93 5.18 -1.21 -19.74
C THR A 93 6.67 -1.41 -20.01
N SER A 94 7.01 -2.46 -20.75
CA SER A 94 8.37 -2.67 -21.24
C SER A 94 8.40 -3.35 -22.61
N ASN A 95 9.60 -3.50 -23.16
CA ASN A 95 9.83 -4.29 -24.36
C ASN A 95 10.18 -5.77 -24.06
N GLY A 96 9.99 -6.20 -22.79
CA GLY A 96 10.17 -7.59 -22.35
C GLY A 96 8.90 -8.41 -22.48
N GLU A 97 9.02 -9.72 -22.21
CA GLU A 97 7.94 -10.71 -22.23
C GLU A 97 8.07 -11.63 -21.02
N GLY A 98 6.95 -12.14 -20.48
CA GLY A 98 6.90 -13.10 -19.38
C GLY A 98 6.86 -12.46 -18.00
N HIS A 99 6.95 -13.29 -16.96
CA HIS A 99 6.81 -12.82 -15.58
C HIS A 99 8.09 -12.17 -15.05
N ILE A 100 7.94 -11.12 -14.26
CA ILE A 100 9.06 -10.42 -13.59
C ILE A 100 9.96 -11.39 -12.82
N ASN A 101 9.36 -12.28 -12.04
CA ASN A 101 10.06 -13.23 -11.18
C ASN A 101 10.75 -14.40 -11.91
N ASP A 102 10.56 -14.53 -13.21
CA ASP A 102 11.30 -15.47 -14.05
C ASP A 102 12.66 -14.90 -14.53
N HIS A 103 12.85 -13.57 -14.40
CA HIS A 103 14.03 -12.85 -14.86
C HIS A 103 14.98 -12.46 -13.74
N THR A 104 16.27 -12.47 -14.04
CA THR A 104 17.30 -11.87 -13.18
C THR A 104 17.27 -10.35 -13.28
N LEU A 105 17.83 -9.66 -12.28
CA LEU A 105 17.99 -8.21 -12.34
C LEU A 105 18.75 -7.77 -13.61
N ALA A 106 19.79 -8.47 -14.00
CA ALA A 106 20.59 -8.12 -15.18
C ALA A 106 19.76 -8.19 -16.48
N GLU A 107 18.84 -9.13 -16.59
CA GLU A 107 17.92 -9.24 -17.73
C GLU A 107 16.90 -8.09 -17.72
N LEU A 108 16.29 -7.79 -16.57
CA LEU A 108 15.34 -6.68 -16.43
C LEU A 108 15.99 -5.32 -16.72
N LYS A 109 17.23 -5.10 -16.28
CA LYS A 109 17.99 -3.87 -16.55
C LYS A 109 18.35 -3.65 -18.02
N ALA A 110 18.28 -4.68 -18.84
CA ALA A 110 18.51 -4.57 -20.29
C ALA A 110 17.25 -4.16 -21.07
N LEU A 111 16.09 -4.13 -20.42
CA LEU A 111 14.81 -3.77 -21.03
C LEU A 111 14.63 -2.25 -21.09
N ASP A 112 13.83 -1.81 -22.06
CA ASP A 112 13.30 -0.46 -22.14
C ASP A 112 11.91 -0.44 -21.53
N ALA A 113 11.76 0.24 -20.40
CA ALA A 113 10.51 0.43 -19.67
C ALA A 113 9.96 1.87 -19.77
N GLY A 114 10.42 2.66 -20.73
CA GLY A 114 9.99 4.05 -20.89
C GLY A 114 9.42 4.41 -22.26
N SER A 115 9.88 3.79 -23.33
CA SER A 115 9.44 4.12 -24.71
C SER A 115 7.95 3.87 -24.93
N TRP A 116 7.34 2.91 -24.27
CA TRP A 116 5.90 2.64 -24.33
C TRP A 116 5.05 3.88 -24.00
N PHE A 117 5.50 4.71 -23.06
CA PHE A 117 4.79 5.92 -22.66
C PHE A 117 4.73 6.94 -23.79
N ASN A 118 5.85 7.12 -24.52
CA ASN A 118 5.91 8.03 -25.67
C ASN A 118 4.96 7.60 -26.78
N GLU A 119 4.78 6.31 -26.97
CA GLU A 119 3.84 5.74 -27.97
C GLU A 119 2.38 5.91 -27.52
N ALA A 120 2.09 5.64 -26.24
CA ALA A 120 0.74 5.75 -25.65
C ALA A 120 0.31 7.21 -25.48
N HIS A 121 1.25 8.12 -25.18
CA HIS A 121 1.01 9.54 -24.87
C HIS A 121 1.81 10.49 -25.74
N PRO A 122 1.57 10.59 -27.06
CA PRO A 122 2.40 11.36 -27.98
C PRO A 122 2.48 12.86 -27.63
N ALA A 123 1.47 13.41 -26.93
CA ALA A 123 1.47 14.81 -26.49
C ALA A 123 2.42 15.08 -25.31
N LEU A 124 2.80 14.05 -24.57
CA LEU A 124 3.71 14.09 -23.42
C LEU A 124 5.05 13.40 -23.73
N ALA A 125 5.24 12.94 -24.95
CA ALA A 125 6.43 12.19 -25.36
C ALA A 125 7.71 13.01 -25.12
N ASN A 126 8.69 12.35 -24.49
CA ASN A 126 9.98 12.91 -24.20
C ASN A 126 11.09 11.91 -24.59
N PRO A 127 12.06 12.29 -25.44
CA PRO A 127 13.18 11.41 -25.78
C PRO A 127 13.99 10.91 -24.58
N ALA A 128 13.95 11.60 -23.44
CA ALA A 128 14.62 11.19 -22.21
C ALA A 128 13.98 9.94 -21.56
N TYR A 129 12.77 9.55 -21.96
CA TYR A 129 12.11 8.33 -21.47
C TYR A 129 12.57 7.07 -22.22
N GLU A 130 13.10 7.23 -23.44
CA GLU A 130 13.60 6.12 -24.23
C GLU A 130 14.77 5.43 -23.51
N GLY A 131 14.66 4.09 -23.36
CA GLY A 131 15.66 3.30 -22.65
C GLY A 131 15.66 3.45 -21.13
N ALA A 132 14.62 4.06 -20.53
CA ALA A 132 14.44 4.01 -19.08
C ALA A 132 14.32 2.55 -18.65
N HIS A 133 15.08 2.17 -17.63
CA HIS A 133 15.11 0.78 -17.15
C HIS A 133 14.24 0.61 -15.89
N ILE A 134 13.86 -0.63 -15.61
CA ILE A 134 13.15 -1.02 -14.39
C ILE A 134 14.04 -0.70 -13.19
N LEU A 135 13.53 0.05 -12.21
CA LEU A 135 14.28 0.48 -11.03
C LEU A 135 14.35 -0.62 -9.98
N THR A 136 15.48 -0.73 -9.27
CA THR A 136 15.51 -1.44 -8.00
C THR A 136 15.02 -0.52 -6.87
N LEU A 137 14.55 -1.13 -5.78
CA LEU A 137 14.19 -0.37 -4.58
C LEU A 137 15.40 0.43 -4.06
N GLU A 138 16.61 -0.16 -4.08
CA GLU A 138 17.82 0.52 -3.64
C GLU A 138 18.17 1.74 -4.50
N GLU A 139 17.94 1.69 -5.82
CA GLU A 139 18.14 2.87 -6.68
C GLU A 139 17.21 4.00 -6.29
N VAL A 140 15.95 3.68 -5.98
CA VAL A 140 14.98 4.66 -5.51
C VAL A 140 15.37 5.23 -4.16
N LEU A 141 15.65 4.39 -3.17
CA LEU A 141 16.04 4.83 -1.82
C LEU A 141 17.32 5.67 -1.81
N ASN A 142 18.29 5.35 -2.69
CA ASN A 142 19.54 6.11 -2.82
C ASN A 142 19.36 7.45 -3.56
N ARG A 143 18.28 7.61 -4.34
CA ARG A 143 18.06 8.82 -5.13
C ARG A 143 17.44 9.94 -4.33
N PHE A 144 16.60 9.60 -3.35
CA PHE A 144 15.83 10.57 -2.61
C PHE A 144 16.39 10.78 -1.20
N ASP A 145 16.41 12.05 -0.78
CA ASP A 145 16.87 12.49 0.52
C ASP A 145 15.92 12.04 1.67
N GLU A 146 16.31 12.39 2.90
CA GLU A 146 15.60 12.03 4.13
C GLU A 146 14.18 12.61 4.25
N ASP A 147 13.81 13.59 3.42
CA ASP A 147 12.48 14.23 3.45
C ASP A 147 11.41 13.49 2.66
N VAL A 148 11.77 12.44 1.89
CA VAL A 148 10.83 11.69 1.06
C VAL A 148 10.24 10.52 1.81
N ARG A 149 8.92 10.38 1.73
CA ARG A 149 8.16 9.23 2.26
C ARG A 149 7.73 8.32 1.13
N PHE A 150 7.75 7.02 1.40
CA PHE A 150 7.37 6.00 0.44
C PHE A 150 6.16 5.19 0.90
N TYR A 151 5.31 4.86 -0.05
CA TYR A 151 4.16 3.98 0.11
C TYR A 151 4.38 2.74 -0.76
N LEU A 152 4.76 1.61 -0.17
CA LEU A 152 5.26 0.45 -0.89
C LEU A 152 4.25 -0.70 -0.86
N GLU A 153 3.82 -1.19 -2.03
CA GLU A 153 2.97 -2.37 -2.12
C GLU A 153 3.82 -3.64 -2.24
N THR A 154 3.56 -4.66 -1.42
CA THR A 154 4.01 -6.02 -1.71
C THR A 154 3.08 -6.64 -2.75
N LYS A 155 3.56 -6.69 -4.00
CA LYS A 155 2.79 -7.14 -5.16
C LYS A 155 2.85 -8.65 -5.30
N SER A 156 1.67 -9.29 -5.49
CA SER A 156 1.56 -10.74 -5.76
C SER A 156 2.54 -11.58 -4.92
N PRO A 157 2.49 -11.52 -3.55
CA PRO A 157 3.50 -12.15 -2.71
C PRO A 157 3.58 -13.67 -2.90
N GLU A 158 2.52 -14.30 -3.39
CA GLU A 158 2.51 -15.72 -3.76
C GLU A 158 3.42 -16.05 -4.96
N LEU A 159 3.66 -15.07 -5.85
CA LEU A 159 4.60 -15.17 -6.98
C LEU A 159 6.01 -14.70 -6.59
N ASN A 160 6.13 -13.94 -5.50
CA ASN A 160 7.36 -13.30 -5.03
C ASN A 160 7.80 -13.84 -3.66
N PRO A 161 8.06 -15.16 -3.48
CA PRO A 161 8.35 -15.74 -2.17
C PRO A 161 9.60 -15.11 -1.52
N GLY A 162 9.44 -14.54 -0.32
CA GLY A 162 10.50 -13.86 0.42
C GLY A 162 10.56 -12.33 0.19
N VAL A 163 9.58 -11.77 -0.55
CA VAL A 163 9.50 -10.32 -0.79
C VAL A 163 9.40 -9.55 0.53
N GLU A 164 8.64 -10.03 1.52
CA GLU A 164 8.45 -9.38 2.80
C GLU A 164 9.76 -9.30 3.60
N GLU A 165 10.48 -10.42 3.76
CA GLU A 165 11.78 -10.43 4.44
C GLU A 165 12.82 -9.61 3.67
N GLY A 166 12.75 -9.63 2.34
CA GLY A 166 13.58 -8.82 1.46
C GLY A 166 13.34 -7.33 1.70
N LEU A 167 12.07 -6.94 1.72
CA LEU A 167 11.63 -5.55 1.90
C LEU A 167 12.01 -5.03 3.29
N VAL A 168 11.60 -5.72 4.36
CA VAL A 168 11.89 -5.30 5.74
C VAL A 168 13.40 -5.10 5.96
N ARG A 169 14.25 -6.04 5.52
CA ARG A 169 15.72 -5.89 5.66
C ARG A 169 16.27 -4.65 4.96
N ARG A 170 15.74 -4.28 3.78
CA ARG A 170 16.19 -3.09 3.06
C ARG A 170 15.73 -1.82 3.75
N LEU A 171 14.47 -1.79 4.22
CA LEU A 171 13.94 -0.65 4.95
C LEU A 171 14.69 -0.39 6.27
N GLU A 172 15.07 -1.44 6.99
CA GLU A 172 15.93 -1.34 8.18
C GLU A 172 17.33 -0.82 7.82
N ALA A 173 17.93 -1.32 6.73
CA ALA A 173 19.26 -0.90 6.29
C ALA A 173 19.35 0.57 5.85
N TYR A 174 18.21 1.16 5.46
CA TYR A 174 18.09 2.56 5.05
C TYR A 174 17.42 3.45 6.13
N ASP A 175 17.28 2.95 7.36
CA ASP A 175 16.68 3.67 8.50
C ASP A 175 15.25 4.21 8.20
N MET A 176 14.52 3.60 7.22
CA MET A 176 13.22 4.08 6.76
C MET A 176 12.15 3.94 7.84
N ILE A 177 12.24 2.90 8.65
CA ILE A 177 11.28 2.57 9.71
C ILE A 177 11.51 3.51 10.90
N GLU A 178 12.75 3.62 11.38
CA GLU A 178 13.11 4.48 12.52
C GLU A 178 12.81 5.97 12.25
N THR A 179 12.87 6.38 10.99
CA THR A 179 12.61 7.76 10.57
C THR A 179 11.15 8.03 10.18
N GLY A 180 10.26 7.03 10.24
CA GLY A 180 8.84 7.18 9.94
C GLY A 180 8.57 7.56 8.48
N ARG A 181 9.36 7.01 7.54
CA ARG A 181 9.28 7.39 6.12
C ARG A 181 8.70 6.33 5.20
N VAL A 182 8.12 5.28 5.74
CA VAL A 182 7.55 4.19 4.94
C VAL A 182 6.19 3.77 5.47
N LEU A 183 5.27 3.50 4.54
CA LEU A 183 4.05 2.71 4.72
C LEU A 183 4.15 1.49 3.83
N ILE A 184 3.66 0.36 4.30
CA ILE A 184 3.51 -0.83 3.46
C ILE A 184 2.04 -1.16 3.28
N GLN A 185 1.66 -1.47 2.04
CA GLN A 185 0.32 -1.91 1.68
C GLN A 185 0.34 -3.26 0.98
N SER A 186 -0.75 -3.98 1.05
CA SER A 186 -0.97 -5.19 0.26
C SER A 186 -2.45 -5.54 0.18
N PHE A 187 -2.86 -6.20 -0.89
CA PHE A 187 -4.13 -6.93 -0.96
C PHE A 187 -4.07 -8.23 -0.15
N ASP A 188 -2.88 -8.82 -0.02
CA ASP A 188 -2.69 -10.07 0.71
C ASP A 188 -2.52 -9.80 2.21
N GLN A 189 -3.56 -10.15 2.99
CA GLN A 189 -3.52 -10.04 4.44
C GLN A 189 -2.39 -10.86 5.07
N ALA A 190 -2.05 -12.03 4.52
CA ALA A 190 -1.01 -12.87 5.08
C ALA A 190 0.37 -12.22 4.91
N SER A 191 0.61 -11.50 3.80
CA SER A 191 1.80 -10.70 3.60
C SER A 191 1.92 -9.58 4.64
N LEU A 192 0.84 -8.84 4.90
CA LEU A 192 0.84 -7.78 5.94
C LEU A 192 1.08 -8.35 7.34
N LEU A 193 0.42 -9.44 7.71
CA LEU A 193 0.64 -10.09 9.00
C LEU A 193 2.09 -10.60 9.16
N LYS A 194 2.68 -11.11 8.08
CA LYS A 194 4.09 -11.53 8.08
C LYS A 194 5.03 -10.34 8.27
N ILE A 195 4.76 -9.19 7.62
CA ILE A 195 5.53 -7.96 7.83
C ILE A 195 5.38 -7.47 9.27
N HIS A 196 4.17 -7.48 9.82
CA HIS A 196 3.92 -7.13 11.22
C HIS A 196 4.72 -8.02 12.20
N ASP A 197 4.78 -9.31 11.94
CA ASP A 197 5.57 -10.26 12.74
C ASP A 197 7.09 -10.03 12.62
N LEU A 198 7.56 -9.57 11.44
CA LEU A 198 8.97 -9.24 11.20
C LEU A 198 9.38 -7.94 11.90
N ASN A 199 8.55 -6.91 11.78
CA ASN A 199 8.78 -5.61 12.41
C ASN A 199 7.45 -4.87 12.65
N PRO A 200 6.93 -4.84 13.89
CA PRO A 200 5.64 -4.23 14.22
C PRO A 200 5.65 -2.69 14.18
N ASP A 201 6.81 -2.05 14.05
CA ASP A 201 6.93 -0.60 13.95
C ASP A 201 6.67 -0.08 12.51
N ILE A 202 6.43 -0.97 11.54
CA ILE A 202 6.05 -0.59 10.18
C ILE A 202 4.54 -0.35 10.12
N PRO A 203 4.06 0.87 9.80
CA PRO A 203 2.63 1.10 9.61
C PRO A 203 2.13 0.39 8.35
N LEU A 204 1.05 -0.39 8.50
CA LEU A 204 0.49 -1.21 7.44
C LEU A 204 -0.87 -0.69 6.99
N ILE A 205 -1.14 -0.80 5.69
CA ILE A 205 -2.43 -0.47 5.09
C ILE A 205 -2.98 -1.71 4.38
N GLN A 206 -4.18 -2.14 4.76
CA GLN A 206 -4.87 -3.23 4.08
C GLN A 206 -5.54 -2.70 2.81
N LEU A 207 -5.18 -3.22 1.66
CA LEU A 207 -5.88 -2.95 0.41
C LEU A 207 -7.09 -3.87 0.27
N VAL A 208 -8.21 -3.31 -0.17
CA VAL A 208 -9.44 -4.02 -0.50
C VAL A 208 -9.99 -3.53 -1.83
N TRP A 209 -10.63 -4.43 -2.59
CA TRP A 209 -11.26 -4.11 -3.86
C TRP A 209 -12.72 -4.54 -3.86
N TYR A 210 -13.61 -3.58 -4.01
CA TYR A 210 -15.04 -3.83 -4.09
C TYR A 210 -15.53 -3.87 -5.53
N SER A 211 -16.26 -4.92 -5.88
CA SER A 211 -16.88 -5.10 -7.18
C SER A 211 -18.18 -5.90 -7.05
N PRO A 212 -19.12 -5.84 -8.03
CA PRO A 212 -20.28 -6.71 -8.06
C PRO A 212 -19.85 -8.18 -8.19
N ALA A 213 -20.39 -9.06 -7.34
CA ALA A 213 -20.19 -10.49 -7.54
C ALA A 213 -21.02 -11.01 -8.71
N GLU A 214 -20.49 -11.97 -9.48
CA GLU A 214 -21.13 -12.51 -10.69
C GLU A 214 -22.57 -13.02 -10.47
N GLU A 215 -22.89 -13.51 -9.26
CA GLU A 215 -24.19 -14.11 -8.90
C GLU A 215 -25.03 -13.23 -7.93
N SER A 216 -24.68 -11.95 -7.72
CA SER A 216 -25.18 -11.18 -6.57
C SER A 216 -26.26 -10.14 -6.86
N GLU A 217 -26.86 -10.11 -8.06
CA GLU A 217 -27.86 -9.09 -8.48
C GLU A 217 -27.37 -7.63 -8.23
N GLY A 218 -26.05 -7.40 -8.40
CA GLY A 218 -25.41 -6.08 -8.20
C GLY A 218 -24.96 -5.80 -6.76
N ARG A 219 -25.04 -6.78 -5.86
CA ARG A 219 -24.45 -6.64 -4.52
C ARG A 219 -22.92 -6.60 -4.62
N LEU A 220 -22.31 -5.60 -3.99
CA LEU A 220 -20.86 -5.46 -3.93
C LEU A 220 -20.25 -6.49 -2.95
N THR A 221 -19.17 -7.10 -3.39
CA THR A 221 -18.34 -8.01 -2.58
C THR A 221 -16.91 -7.50 -2.55
N GLU A 222 -16.17 -7.88 -1.54
CA GLU A 222 -14.74 -7.64 -1.44
C GLU A 222 -13.99 -8.82 -2.06
N TRP A 223 -12.99 -8.54 -2.89
CA TRP A 223 -12.31 -9.54 -3.71
C TRP A 223 -11.41 -10.49 -2.90
N THR A 224 -10.69 -9.98 -1.90
CA THR A 224 -9.71 -10.78 -1.13
C THR A 224 -10.34 -11.55 0.02
N GLY A 225 -11.56 -11.22 0.41
CA GLY A 225 -12.27 -11.83 1.54
C GLY A 225 -11.85 -11.31 2.91
N VAL A 226 -11.06 -10.22 2.98
CA VAL A 226 -10.62 -9.59 4.23
C VAL A 226 -11.80 -8.93 4.96
N THR A 227 -12.70 -8.30 4.20
CA THR A 227 -13.92 -7.69 4.74
C THR A 227 -15.16 -8.21 4.01
N PRO A 228 -16.36 -8.08 4.58
CA PRO A 228 -17.60 -8.15 3.81
C PRO A 228 -17.68 -7.04 2.75
N GLY A 229 -18.68 -7.10 1.87
CA GLY A 229 -19.00 -6.00 0.97
C GLY A 229 -19.30 -4.70 1.72
N PRO A 230 -19.11 -3.51 1.11
CA PRO A 230 -19.14 -2.22 1.82
C PRO A 230 -20.50 -1.86 2.41
N GLY A 231 -21.58 -2.50 1.96
CA GLY A 231 -22.93 -2.34 2.53
C GLY A 231 -23.24 -3.30 3.70
N GLU A 232 -22.36 -4.24 3.99
CA GLU A 232 -22.53 -5.28 5.02
C GLU A 232 -21.43 -5.22 6.10
N ILE A 233 -20.42 -4.36 5.92
CA ILE A 233 -19.28 -4.22 6.82
C ILE A 233 -19.72 -3.63 8.16
N THR A 234 -19.21 -4.19 9.26
CA THR A 234 -19.52 -3.79 10.63
C THR A 234 -18.30 -3.19 11.33
N ASP A 235 -18.51 -2.57 12.49
CA ASP A 235 -17.40 -2.07 13.33
C ASP A 235 -16.42 -3.20 13.72
N GLU A 236 -16.93 -4.41 13.97
CA GLU A 236 -16.10 -5.57 14.29
C GLU A 236 -15.20 -5.96 13.11
N ASP A 237 -15.68 -5.79 11.88
CA ASP A 237 -14.88 -6.04 10.67
C ASP A 237 -13.74 -5.02 10.55
N PHE A 238 -14.03 -3.73 10.77
CA PHE A 238 -13.00 -2.69 10.78
C PHE A 238 -12.00 -2.87 11.93
N GLN A 239 -12.46 -3.24 13.13
CA GLN A 239 -11.59 -3.51 14.27
C GLN A 239 -10.63 -4.68 14.00
N ARG A 240 -11.07 -5.74 13.29
CA ARG A 240 -10.17 -6.82 12.88
C ARG A 240 -9.05 -6.36 11.95
N VAL A 241 -9.32 -5.39 11.09
CA VAL A 241 -8.28 -4.75 10.27
C VAL A 241 -7.38 -3.87 11.14
N ALA A 242 -7.95 -3.10 12.06
CA ALA A 242 -7.21 -2.23 12.98
C ALA A 242 -6.32 -3.01 13.97
N ASP A 243 -6.51 -4.31 14.15
CA ASP A 243 -5.63 -5.16 14.96
C ASP A 243 -4.21 -5.28 14.39
N TYR A 244 -4.00 -5.02 13.09
CA TYR A 244 -2.70 -5.15 12.41
C TYR A 244 -2.38 -4.00 11.44
N ALA A 245 -3.34 -3.20 11.03
CA ALA A 245 -3.17 -2.12 10.07
C ALA A 245 -3.64 -0.78 10.64
N VAL A 246 -3.01 0.30 10.21
CA VAL A 246 -3.35 1.68 10.62
C VAL A 246 -4.32 2.34 9.64
N GLY A 247 -4.62 1.68 8.53
CA GLY A 247 -5.53 2.20 7.52
C GLY A 247 -6.00 1.16 6.52
N LEU A 248 -6.95 1.59 5.70
CA LEU A 248 -7.58 0.83 4.63
C LEU A 248 -7.41 1.59 3.31
N GLY A 249 -6.91 0.90 2.27
CA GLY A 249 -6.90 1.40 0.90
C GLY A 249 -8.01 0.75 0.09
N THR A 250 -8.80 1.51 -0.67
CA THR A 250 -9.94 0.98 -1.42
C THR A 250 -10.14 1.67 -2.76
N ASN A 251 -10.75 0.98 -3.72
CA ASN A 251 -11.28 1.63 -4.92
C ASN A 251 -12.49 2.49 -4.57
N TYR A 252 -12.66 3.58 -5.34
CA TYR A 252 -13.84 4.45 -5.23
C TYR A 252 -14.95 4.06 -6.21
N LEU A 253 -14.57 3.71 -7.43
CA LEU A 253 -15.48 3.38 -8.52
C LEU A 253 -15.27 1.94 -9.01
N TYR A 254 -16.37 1.35 -9.50
CA TYR A 254 -16.37 0.19 -10.37
C TYR A 254 -17.34 0.45 -11.53
N ASP A 255 -16.85 0.32 -12.77
CA ASP A 255 -17.61 0.68 -14.00
C ASP A 255 -18.27 2.07 -13.95
N GLY A 256 -17.60 3.06 -13.33
CA GLY A 256 -18.08 4.43 -13.19
C GLY A 256 -19.07 4.67 -12.04
N GLU A 257 -19.47 3.64 -11.31
CA GLU A 257 -20.38 3.75 -10.16
C GLU A 257 -19.61 3.68 -8.82
N PRO A 258 -19.95 4.54 -7.84
CA PRO A 258 -19.33 4.51 -6.53
C PRO A 258 -19.58 3.18 -5.81
N VAL A 259 -18.50 2.58 -5.28
CA VAL A 259 -18.57 1.33 -4.51
C VAL A 259 -18.51 1.57 -3.00
N ILE A 260 -18.03 2.72 -2.56
CA ILE A 260 -18.03 3.15 -1.16
C ILE A 260 -18.85 4.44 -0.99
N SER A 261 -19.14 4.79 0.24
CA SER A 261 -19.91 6.00 0.59
C SER A 261 -19.19 6.80 1.67
N GLN A 262 -19.60 8.06 1.86
CA GLN A 262 -19.11 8.88 2.98
C GLN A 262 -19.34 8.19 4.35
N ALA A 263 -20.46 7.47 4.50
CA ALA A 263 -20.73 6.74 5.75
C ALA A 263 -19.74 5.61 5.99
N PHE A 264 -19.31 4.89 4.93
CA PHE A 264 -18.25 3.89 5.01
C PHE A 264 -16.95 4.50 5.51
N VAL A 265 -16.55 5.65 4.97
CA VAL A 265 -15.33 6.36 5.37
C VAL A 265 -15.38 6.76 6.84
N GLN A 266 -16.47 7.39 7.26
CA GLN A 266 -16.66 7.80 8.64
C GLN A 266 -16.62 6.62 9.60
N GLN A 267 -17.27 5.51 9.26
CA GLN A 267 -17.27 4.29 10.06
C GLN A 267 -15.87 3.69 10.22
N ALA A 268 -15.09 3.62 9.12
CA ALA A 268 -13.70 3.16 9.19
C ALA A 268 -12.84 4.06 10.10
N GLN A 269 -12.98 5.39 9.97
CA GLN A 269 -12.26 6.37 10.79
C GLN A 269 -12.67 6.31 12.27
N GLU A 270 -13.96 6.11 12.57
CA GLU A 270 -14.46 5.91 13.95
C GLU A 270 -13.86 4.64 14.60
N ASN A 271 -13.44 3.66 13.77
CA ASN A 271 -12.73 2.45 14.22
C ASN A 271 -11.19 2.58 14.16
N GLY A 272 -10.67 3.80 13.97
CA GLY A 272 -9.23 4.10 14.05
C GLY A 272 -8.43 3.88 12.77
N LEU A 273 -9.09 3.60 11.63
CA LEU A 273 -8.44 3.39 10.35
C LEU A 273 -8.40 4.67 9.52
N ALA A 274 -7.22 5.08 9.04
CA ALA A 274 -7.14 6.03 7.94
C ALA A 274 -7.72 5.40 6.66
N VAL A 275 -8.38 6.21 5.81
CA VAL A 275 -8.95 5.72 4.55
C VAL A 275 -8.29 6.41 3.37
N HIS A 276 -7.63 5.62 2.53
CA HIS A 276 -6.99 6.05 1.29
C HIS A 276 -7.71 5.43 0.08
N VAL A 277 -7.88 6.22 -0.97
CA VAL A 277 -8.63 5.79 -2.17
C VAL A 277 -7.75 5.81 -3.40
N TYR A 278 -7.81 4.75 -4.19
CA TYR A 278 -7.09 4.58 -5.45
C TYR A 278 -8.03 4.20 -6.60
N THR A 279 -7.72 4.57 -7.84
CA THR A 279 -6.84 5.67 -8.25
C THR A 279 -7.73 6.78 -8.75
N VAL A 280 -7.58 7.99 -8.24
CA VAL A 280 -8.48 9.12 -8.49
C VAL A 280 -7.75 10.17 -9.35
N ASN A 281 -8.23 10.36 -10.58
CA ASN A 281 -7.59 11.21 -11.58
C ASN A 281 -8.41 12.43 -12.00
N GLU A 282 -9.73 12.40 -11.73
CA GLU A 282 -10.65 13.46 -12.12
C GLU A 282 -10.84 14.46 -10.99
N VAL A 283 -10.65 15.75 -11.27
CA VAL A 283 -10.68 16.85 -10.30
C VAL A 283 -11.97 16.90 -9.49
N ASP A 284 -13.13 16.68 -10.16
CA ASP A 284 -14.44 16.68 -9.50
C ASP A 284 -14.60 15.51 -8.50
N GLU A 285 -13.94 14.37 -8.77
CA GLU A 285 -13.90 13.21 -7.87
C GLU A 285 -12.94 13.46 -6.72
N MET A 286 -11.74 14.02 -6.98
CA MET A 286 -10.80 14.44 -5.95
C MET A 286 -11.48 15.37 -4.95
N GLN A 287 -12.13 16.45 -5.42
CA GLN A 287 -12.82 17.40 -4.55
C GLN A 287 -13.92 16.73 -3.73
N ARG A 288 -14.71 15.85 -4.35
CA ARG A 288 -15.77 15.11 -3.65
C ARG A 288 -15.24 14.26 -2.51
N LEU A 289 -14.12 13.56 -2.74
CA LEU A 289 -13.52 12.67 -1.74
C LEU A 289 -12.82 13.47 -0.62
N ILE A 290 -12.23 14.60 -0.95
CA ILE A 290 -11.75 15.58 0.05
C ILE A 290 -12.92 16.05 0.94
N ASP A 291 -14.05 16.43 0.32
CA ASP A 291 -15.26 16.87 1.05
C ASP A 291 -15.88 15.75 1.91
N TRP A 292 -15.65 14.48 1.58
CA TRP A 292 -16.05 13.33 2.40
C TRP A 292 -15.15 13.13 3.62
N GLY A 293 -13.98 13.79 3.67
CA GLY A 293 -13.02 13.70 4.75
C GLY A 293 -12.08 12.50 4.64
N MET A 294 -11.71 12.10 3.40
CA MET A 294 -10.69 11.08 3.19
C MET A 294 -9.37 11.48 3.82
N ASN A 295 -8.57 10.50 4.23
CA ASN A 295 -7.22 10.72 4.73
C ASN A 295 -6.16 10.79 3.62
N GLY A 296 -6.47 10.35 2.39
CA GLY A 296 -5.56 10.48 1.27
C GLY A 296 -6.11 9.90 -0.03
N LEU A 297 -5.55 10.34 -1.14
CA LEU A 297 -5.87 9.85 -2.48
C LEU A 297 -4.61 9.47 -3.23
N PHE A 298 -4.64 8.30 -3.87
CA PHE A 298 -3.69 7.91 -4.89
C PHE A 298 -4.11 8.51 -6.22
N THR A 299 -3.18 9.15 -6.88
CA THR A 299 -3.44 9.78 -8.19
C THR A 299 -2.23 9.69 -9.12
N ASP A 300 -2.50 9.52 -10.41
CA ASP A 300 -1.51 9.63 -11.48
C ASP A 300 -1.14 11.10 -11.77
N TYR A 301 -1.95 12.05 -11.25
CA TYR A 301 -1.83 13.50 -11.46
C TYR A 301 -1.68 14.25 -10.14
N PRO A 302 -0.56 14.07 -9.40
CA PRO A 302 -0.37 14.71 -8.10
C PRO A 302 -0.42 16.25 -8.17
N ASP A 303 -0.02 16.86 -9.28
CA ASP A 303 -0.15 18.30 -9.54
C ASP A 303 -1.59 18.81 -9.37
N ARG A 304 -2.58 18.09 -9.95
CA ARG A 304 -4.00 18.45 -9.84
C ARG A 304 -4.51 18.35 -8.40
N LEU A 305 -4.10 17.31 -7.68
CA LEU A 305 -4.54 17.08 -6.31
C LEU A 305 -3.93 18.09 -5.33
N ILE A 306 -2.66 18.46 -5.52
CA ILE A 306 -1.97 19.49 -4.74
C ILE A 306 -2.66 20.84 -4.92
N GLU A 307 -3.00 21.23 -6.17
CA GLU A 307 -3.73 22.48 -6.43
C GLU A 307 -5.10 22.58 -5.70
N LEU A 308 -5.71 21.45 -5.36
CA LEU A 308 -6.99 21.40 -4.61
C LEU A 308 -6.80 21.50 -3.09
N THR A 309 -5.58 21.22 -2.59
CA THR A 309 -5.30 21.16 -1.14
C THR A 309 -4.52 22.36 -0.62
N GLU A 310 -4.01 23.23 -1.50
CA GLU A 310 -3.39 24.52 -1.17
C GLU A 310 -4.44 25.65 -0.95
#